data_9cba187560996460c524ef3e537f8dc2
#
_entry.id   9cba187560996460c524ef3e537f8dc2
#
_cell.length_a   1.000
_cell.length_b   1.000
_cell.length_c   1.000
_cell.angle_alpha   90.00
_cell.angle_beta   90.00
_cell.angle_gamma   90.00
#
_symmetry.space_group_name_H-M   'P 1'
#
loop_
_entity.id
_entity.type
_entity.pdbx_description
1 polymer ?
#
loop_
_entity_poly.entity_id
_entity_poly.type
_entity_poly.pdbx_seq_one_letter_code
_entity_poly.pdbx_strand_id
1 'polypeptide(L)'
;ACLPFHDEKTDAVWNQSALNAWLQADFHAAFTDAEWAAIAPVTLADTAADGNPEWQNTDAEPAETHVFLLSYAQVMQYLPEQEQRKVSGTEYARSRGAKFLGFTTIGIGETDWWLRSPGKESYDACFLDVRGAVGTKCVTEKLGVRPALWMDLSADRNAFPYEQQVQAKQLAEQGDYAEATALLDTLGDYAGSAALAE
;
A
#
# COMPACT_ATOMS: atom_id res chain seq x y z
N ALA A 1 -4.94 -3.07 5.12
CA ALA A 1 -4.72 -3.32 6.54
C ALA A 1 -5.15 -2.12 7.37
N CYS A 2 -5.34 -2.32 8.67
CA CYS A 2 -5.57 -1.28 9.65
C CYS A 2 -4.58 -1.51 10.79
N LEU A 3 -3.55 -0.67 10.86
CA LEU A 3 -2.40 -0.87 11.73
C LEU A 3 -2.03 0.44 12.43
N PRO A 4 -1.38 0.39 13.60
CA PRO A 4 -0.75 1.56 14.19
C PRO A 4 0.52 1.91 13.40
N PHE A 5 0.95 3.16 13.48
CA PHE A 5 2.24 3.59 12.93
C PHE A 5 3.39 3.01 13.77
N HIS A 6 3.24 3.05 15.10
CA HIS A 6 4.07 2.37 16.09
C HIS A 6 3.21 1.64 17.12
N ASP A 7 3.70 0.55 17.67
CA ASP A 7 3.00 -0.22 18.71
C ASP A 7 2.99 0.51 20.05
N GLU A 8 3.98 1.37 20.29
CA GLU A 8 4.13 2.16 21.50
C GLU A 8 4.22 3.66 21.17
N LYS A 9 3.89 4.52 22.13
CA LYS A 9 3.98 5.97 21.99
C LYS A 9 5.45 6.40 22.00
N THR A 10 5.97 6.68 20.81
CA THR A 10 7.35 7.12 20.54
C THR A 10 7.35 8.13 19.40
N ASP A 11 8.50 8.67 19.05
CA ASP A 11 8.63 9.61 17.93
C ASP A 11 8.26 8.99 16.61
N ALA A 12 7.56 9.73 15.75
CA ALA A 12 7.07 9.28 14.46
C ALA A 12 8.19 9.28 13.41
N VAL A 13 9.14 8.37 13.56
CA VAL A 13 10.25 8.18 12.61
C VAL A 13 9.94 7.00 11.69
N TRP A 14 9.71 7.30 10.39
CA TRP A 14 9.24 6.31 9.43
C TRP A 14 10.11 5.06 9.33
N ASN A 15 11.42 5.21 9.13
CA ASN A 15 12.35 4.08 8.95
C ASN A 15 12.49 3.19 10.19
N GLN A 16 12.03 3.64 11.36
CA GLN A 16 12.01 2.91 12.62
C GLN A 16 10.60 2.42 12.98
N SER A 17 9.59 2.74 12.17
CA SER A 17 8.20 2.44 12.49
C SER A 17 7.86 0.94 12.37
N ALA A 18 7.00 0.46 13.25
CA ALA A 18 6.42 -0.88 13.17
C ALA A 18 5.67 -1.07 11.84
N LEU A 19 5.05 0.00 11.34
CA LEU A 19 4.32 -0.03 10.08
C LEU A 19 5.26 -0.21 8.87
N ASN A 20 6.43 0.45 8.85
CA ASN A 20 7.43 0.21 7.81
C ASN A 20 7.96 -1.23 7.88
N ALA A 21 8.30 -1.72 9.07
CA ALA A 21 8.74 -3.11 9.25
C ALA A 21 7.71 -4.11 8.71
N TRP A 22 6.43 -3.89 8.97
CA TRP A 22 5.34 -4.71 8.46
C TRP A 22 5.27 -4.68 6.92
N LEU A 23 5.45 -3.51 6.30
CA LEU A 23 5.44 -3.39 4.83
C LEU A 23 6.59 -4.14 4.17
N GLN A 24 7.78 -4.14 4.80
CA GLN A 24 8.97 -4.82 4.25
C GLN A 24 8.97 -6.33 4.53
N ALA A 25 8.13 -6.84 5.43
CA ALA A 25 8.08 -8.25 5.81
C ALA A 25 6.72 -8.89 5.46
N ASP A 26 5.68 -8.61 6.26
CA ASP A 26 4.39 -9.30 6.11
C ASP A 26 3.67 -8.93 4.80
N PHE A 27 3.75 -7.65 4.40
CA PHE A 27 3.15 -7.21 3.14
C PHE A 27 3.95 -7.69 1.94
N HIS A 28 5.29 -7.78 2.06
CA HIS A 28 6.15 -8.39 1.05
C HIS A 28 5.72 -9.84 0.74
N ALA A 29 5.32 -10.61 1.75
CA ALA A 29 4.88 -11.99 1.57
C ALA A 29 3.61 -12.15 0.69
N ALA A 30 2.94 -11.05 0.35
CA ALA A 30 1.82 -11.05 -0.58
C ALA A 30 2.24 -11.04 -2.06
N PHE A 31 3.53 -10.84 -2.35
CA PHE A 31 4.09 -10.80 -3.70
C PHE A 31 4.86 -12.08 -3.99
N THR A 32 4.87 -12.50 -5.25
CA THR A 32 5.83 -13.49 -5.74
C THR A 32 7.22 -12.87 -5.89
N ASP A 33 8.25 -13.70 -5.99
CA ASP A 33 9.62 -13.23 -6.19
C ASP A 33 9.74 -12.37 -7.48
N ALA A 34 9.03 -12.73 -8.55
CA ALA A 34 9.04 -12.00 -9.81
C ALA A 34 8.37 -10.61 -9.67
N GLU A 35 7.24 -10.53 -8.98
CA GLU A 35 6.55 -9.27 -8.71
C GLU A 35 7.40 -8.36 -7.80
N TRP A 36 8.00 -8.93 -6.75
CA TRP A 36 8.87 -8.17 -5.85
C TRP A 36 10.12 -7.65 -6.56
N ALA A 37 10.74 -8.45 -7.42
CA ALA A 37 11.90 -8.03 -8.22
C ALA A 37 11.58 -6.88 -9.20
N ALA A 38 10.32 -6.71 -9.57
CA ALA A 38 9.87 -5.61 -10.42
C ALA A 38 9.53 -4.33 -9.62
N ILE A 39 9.51 -4.39 -8.29
CA ILE A 39 9.34 -3.21 -7.45
C ILE A 39 10.72 -2.59 -7.28
N ALA A 40 10.90 -1.40 -7.85
CA ALA A 40 12.16 -0.68 -7.78
C ALA A 40 12.44 -0.22 -6.35
N PRO A 41 13.64 -0.48 -5.81
CA PRO A 41 14.04 0.07 -4.51
C PRO A 41 14.14 1.59 -4.60
N VAL A 42 13.81 2.27 -3.52
CA VAL A 42 13.91 3.71 -3.38
C VAL A 42 14.55 4.08 -2.05
N THR A 43 15.47 5.02 -2.08
CA THR A 43 16.01 5.60 -0.85
C THR A 43 15.12 6.78 -0.43
N LEU A 44 14.47 6.65 0.70
CA LEU A 44 13.67 7.71 1.29
C LEU A 44 14.47 8.41 2.37
N ALA A 45 14.66 9.72 2.20
CA ALA A 45 15.16 10.61 3.21
C ALA A 45 13.97 11.46 3.64
N ASP A 46 13.37 11.14 4.78
CA ASP A 46 12.29 11.96 5.33
C ASP A 46 12.90 13.23 5.92
N THR A 47 12.96 14.25 5.10
CA THR A 47 13.47 15.58 5.44
C THR A 47 12.32 16.51 5.84
N ALA A 48 12.66 17.65 6.43
CA ALA A 48 11.67 18.69 6.72
C ALA A 48 10.87 19.11 5.46
N ALA A 49 11.47 19.01 4.27
CA ALA A 49 10.79 19.30 3.01
C ALA A 49 9.71 18.27 2.62
N ASP A 50 9.78 17.05 3.16
CA ASP A 50 8.77 16.00 2.95
C ASP A 50 7.57 16.11 3.88
N GLY A 51 7.70 16.91 4.94
CA GLY A 51 6.68 17.12 5.96
C GLY A 51 5.75 18.30 5.67
N ASN A 52 4.80 18.51 6.56
CA ASN A 52 3.97 19.71 6.55
C ASN A 52 4.81 20.89 7.07
N PRO A 53 4.94 21.99 6.30
CA PRO A 53 5.77 23.13 6.68
C PRO A 53 5.32 23.86 7.95
N GLU A 54 4.08 23.63 8.39
CA GLU A 54 3.52 24.23 9.61
C GLU A 54 3.81 23.42 10.88
N TRP A 55 4.40 22.22 10.74
CA TRP A 55 4.60 21.29 11.85
C TRP A 55 6.07 21.02 12.13
N GLN A 56 6.34 20.46 13.30
CA GLN A 56 7.69 20.02 13.63
C GLN A 56 8.05 18.80 12.79
N ASN A 57 9.00 18.97 11.89
CA ASN A 57 9.52 17.88 11.10
C ASN A 57 10.90 17.50 11.62
N THR A 58 11.11 16.22 11.86
CA THR A 58 12.42 15.66 12.18
C THR A 58 13.01 15.04 10.92
N ASP A 59 14.25 15.37 10.63
CA ASP A 59 14.99 14.67 9.59
C ASP A 59 15.29 13.24 10.07
N ALA A 60 14.99 12.26 9.22
CA ALA A 60 15.35 10.89 9.46
C ALA A 60 16.49 10.47 8.52
N GLU A 61 17.35 9.57 8.99
CA GLU A 61 18.41 9.00 8.16
C GLU A 61 17.79 8.30 6.95
N PRO A 62 18.39 8.48 5.76
CA PRO A 62 17.92 7.81 4.56
C PRO A 62 17.90 6.28 4.72
N ALA A 63 16.81 5.65 4.28
CA ALA A 63 16.69 4.21 4.27
C ALA A 63 16.17 3.72 2.91
N GLU A 64 16.75 2.63 2.43
CA GLU A 64 16.25 1.94 1.25
C GLU A 64 15.00 1.14 1.58
N THR A 65 14.00 1.22 0.71
CA THR A 65 12.74 0.51 0.85
C THR A 65 12.14 0.20 -0.53
N HIS A 66 11.26 -0.78 -0.62
CA HIS A 66 10.53 -1.09 -1.85
C HIS A 66 9.08 -0.60 -1.78
N VAL A 67 8.45 -0.78 -0.63
CA VAL A 67 7.06 -0.37 -0.38
C VAL A 67 7.03 0.62 0.76
N PHE A 68 6.32 1.71 0.58
CA PHE A 68 6.31 2.82 1.54
C PHE A 68 4.93 3.48 1.63
N LEU A 69 4.78 4.45 2.51
CA LEU A 69 3.64 5.38 2.50
C LEU A 69 4.08 6.69 1.85
N LEU A 70 3.14 7.39 1.23
CA LEU A 70 3.42 8.72 0.71
C LEU A 70 3.74 9.69 1.86
N SER A 71 4.68 10.63 1.62
CA SER A 71 4.88 11.77 2.51
C SER A 71 3.78 12.81 2.30
N TYR A 72 3.71 13.79 3.21
CA TYR A 72 2.85 14.96 3.03
C TYR A 72 3.12 15.66 1.68
N ALA A 73 4.38 15.95 1.38
CA ALA A 73 4.76 16.61 0.12
C ALA A 73 4.36 15.80 -1.11
N GLN A 74 4.58 14.48 -1.08
CA GLN A 74 4.18 13.59 -2.18
C GLN A 74 2.67 13.55 -2.36
N VAL A 75 1.90 13.56 -1.27
CA VAL A 75 0.43 13.65 -1.37
C VAL A 75 0.01 14.96 -2.03
N MET A 76 0.61 16.09 -1.65
CA MET A 76 0.29 17.38 -2.28
C MET A 76 0.67 17.41 -3.76
N GLN A 77 1.74 16.71 -4.13
CA GLN A 77 2.21 16.63 -5.51
C GLN A 77 1.37 15.67 -6.38
N TYR A 78 1.09 14.45 -5.89
CA TYR A 78 0.46 13.40 -6.71
C TYR A 78 -1.07 13.37 -6.59
N LEU A 79 -1.60 13.87 -5.49
CA LEU A 79 -3.03 13.93 -5.19
C LEU A 79 -3.42 15.37 -4.80
N PRO A 80 -3.25 16.36 -5.71
CA PRO A 80 -3.44 17.78 -5.37
C PRO A 80 -4.88 18.10 -4.95
N GLU A 81 -5.86 17.39 -5.54
CA GLU A 81 -7.25 17.60 -5.23
C GLU A 81 -7.69 16.75 -4.02
N GLN A 82 -8.49 17.36 -3.14
CA GLN A 82 -8.96 16.72 -1.92
C GLN A 82 -9.75 15.43 -2.20
N GLU A 83 -10.52 15.38 -3.27
CA GLU A 83 -11.27 14.19 -3.70
C GLU A 83 -10.36 13.00 -4.04
N GLN A 84 -9.18 13.24 -4.61
CA GLN A 84 -8.21 12.20 -4.96
C GLN A 84 -7.58 11.53 -3.72
N ARG A 85 -7.64 12.22 -2.58
CA ARG A 85 -7.09 11.74 -1.30
C ARG A 85 -8.05 10.84 -0.55
N LYS A 86 -9.34 10.85 -0.89
CA LYS A 86 -10.33 9.96 -0.32
C LYS A 86 -10.06 8.53 -0.75
N VAL A 87 -10.29 7.59 0.14
CA VAL A 87 -10.10 6.17 -0.15
C VAL A 87 -11.18 5.35 0.51
N SER A 88 -11.81 4.48 -0.26
CA SER A 88 -12.71 3.46 0.28
C SER A 88 -11.89 2.29 0.82
N GLY A 89 -12.24 1.84 2.02
CA GLY A 89 -11.59 0.67 2.60
C GLY A 89 -11.94 -0.61 1.84
N THR A 90 -11.02 -1.56 1.83
CA THR A 90 -11.28 -2.90 1.29
C THR A 90 -11.97 -3.80 2.33
N GLU A 91 -12.60 -4.89 1.88
CA GLU A 91 -13.14 -5.92 2.80
C GLU A 91 -12.05 -6.47 3.73
N TYR A 92 -10.82 -6.62 3.23
CA TYR A 92 -9.67 -7.01 4.04
C TYR A 92 -9.39 -5.98 5.16
N ALA A 93 -9.36 -4.68 4.84
CA ALA A 93 -9.16 -3.64 5.84
C ALA A 93 -10.28 -3.66 6.89
N ARG A 94 -11.53 -3.88 6.47
CA ARG A 94 -12.68 -4.02 7.36
C ARG A 94 -12.52 -5.20 8.32
N SER A 95 -12.16 -6.38 7.81
CA SER A 95 -11.95 -7.57 8.63
C SER A 95 -10.83 -7.40 9.66
N ARG A 96 -9.92 -6.45 9.43
CA ARG A 96 -8.83 -6.07 10.33
C ARG A 96 -9.14 -4.87 11.23
N GLY A 97 -10.42 -4.45 11.28
CA GLY A 97 -10.89 -3.43 12.23
C GLY A 97 -10.74 -1.98 11.76
N ALA A 98 -10.54 -1.75 10.46
CA ALA A 98 -10.60 -0.38 9.94
C ALA A 98 -11.96 0.23 10.21
N LYS A 99 -11.96 1.46 10.76
CA LYS A 99 -13.18 2.22 11.00
C LYS A 99 -13.56 2.94 9.70
N PHE A 100 -14.82 2.82 9.32
CA PHE A 100 -15.38 3.49 8.15
C PHE A 100 -16.40 4.52 8.62
N LEU A 101 -16.35 5.71 8.06
CA LEU A 101 -17.40 6.71 8.23
C LEU A 101 -18.39 6.58 7.07
N GLY A 102 -19.62 6.31 7.42
CA GLY A 102 -20.75 6.28 6.51
C GLY A 102 -21.35 4.89 6.27
N PHE A 103 -22.58 4.70 6.74
CA PHE A 103 -23.45 3.67 6.23
C PHE A 103 -23.94 4.12 4.85
N THR A 104 -23.17 3.82 3.80
CA THR A 104 -23.75 3.90 2.48
C THR A 104 -24.29 2.53 2.13
N THR A 105 -25.52 2.47 1.68
CA THR A 105 -26.20 1.29 1.14
C THR A 105 -25.51 0.74 -0.11
N ILE A 106 -24.46 1.40 -0.59
CA ILE A 106 -23.76 1.13 -1.85
C ILE A 106 -22.27 1.27 -1.61
N GLY A 107 -21.65 0.27 -0.93
CA GLY A 107 -20.19 0.17 -0.86
C GLY A 107 -19.56 0.32 0.53
N ILE A 108 -18.29 0.01 0.60
CA ILE A 108 -17.44 0.17 1.77
C ILE A 108 -17.15 1.67 1.90
N GLY A 109 -17.44 2.26 3.07
CA GLY A 109 -17.24 3.67 3.33
C GLY A 109 -15.77 4.10 3.29
N GLU A 110 -15.55 5.40 3.24
CA GLU A 110 -14.21 6.00 3.28
C GLU A 110 -13.54 5.77 4.64
N THR A 111 -12.22 5.70 4.64
CA THR A 111 -11.42 5.46 5.84
C THR A 111 -10.26 6.44 5.94
N ASP A 112 -9.88 6.76 7.18
CA ASP A 112 -8.63 7.48 7.46
C ASP A 112 -7.43 6.59 7.10
N TRP A 113 -6.32 7.18 6.61
CA TRP A 113 -5.13 6.43 6.26
C TRP A 113 -3.83 7.20 6.55
N TRP A 114 -2.78 6.44 6.95
CA TRP A 114 -1.49 6.99 7.33
C TRP A 114 -0.69 7.57 6.16
N LEU A 115 0.03 8.65 6.46
CA LEU A 115 1.20 9.12 5.70
C LEU A 115 2.46 8.79 6.50
N ARG A 116 3.64 8.80 5.84
CA ARG A 116 4.91 8.54 6.54
C ARG A 116 5.48 9.75 7.28
N SER A 117 5.04 10.97 6.94
CA SER A 117 5.55 12.19 7.54
C SER A 117 5.17 12.30 9.02
N PRO A 118 6.05 12.85 9.87
CA PRO A 118 5.72 13.16 11.25
C PRO A 118 4.59 14.19 11.32
N GLY A 119 3.91 14.21 12.46
CA GLY A 119 2.79 15.08 12.72
C GLY A 119 3.19 16.34 13.49
N LYS A 120 2.21 16.91 14.19
CA LYS A 120 2.39 18.16 14.93
C LYS A 120 3.23 17.97 16.20
N GLU A 121 3.01 16.88 16.90
CA GLU A 121 3.82 16.47 18.06
C GLU A 121 4.79 15.36 17.62
N SER A 122 5.91 15.18 18.33
CA SER A 122 6.92 14.19 17.95
C SER A 122 6.37 12.76 17.86
N TYR A 123 5.38 12.45 18.71
CA TYR A 123 4.68 11.15 18.76
C TYR A 123 3.43 11.08 17.89
N ASP A 124 3.21 12.04 17.02
CA ASP A 124 2.12 12.05 16.04
C ASP A 124 2.66 11.79 14.64
N ALA A 125 1.92 11.03 13.83
CA ALA A 125 2.13 10.92 12.41
C ALA A 125 1.01 11.60 11.62
N CYS A 126 1.33 12.04 10.42
CA CYS A 126 0.37 12.58 9.46
C CYS A 126 -0.62 11.50 9.03
N PHE A 127 -1.85 11.90 8.80
CA PHE A 127 -2.87 11.04 8.18
C PHE A 127 -3.79 11.88 7.29
N LEU A 128 -4.50 11.21 6.43
CA LEU A 128 -5.61 11.77 5.67
C LEU A 128 -6.92 11.25 6.24
N ASP A 129 -7.83 12.16 6.52
CA ASP A 129 -9.17 11.80 7.00
C ASP A 129 -10.08 11.34 5.85
N VAL A 130 -11.24 10.83 6.17
CA VAL A 130 -12.27 10.39 5.22
C VAL A 130 -12.71 11.45 4.22
N ARG A 131 -12.41 12.72 4.46
CA ARG A 131 -12.72 13.85 3.57
C ARG A 131 -11.53 14.20 2.69
N GLY A 132 -10.37 13.55 2.89
CA GLY A 132 -9.11 13.87 2.22
C GLY A 132 -8.39 15.08 2.82
N ALA A 133 -8.76 15.51 4.03
CA ALA A 133 -8.05 16.57 4.75
C ALA A 133 -6.89 15.97 5.55
N VAL A 134 -5.77 16.72 5.60
CA VAL A 134 -4.60 16.31 6.38
C VAL A 134 -4.82 16.63 7.86
N GLY A 135 -4.45 15.68 8.71
CA GLY A 135 -4.43 15.82 10.15
C GLY A 135 -3.26 15.10 10.80
N THR A 136 -3.21 15.10 12.12
CA THR A 136 -2.24 14.34 12.91
C THR A 136 -2.94 13.42 13.90
N LYS A 137 -2.35 12.26 14.15
CA LYS A 137 -2.81 11.33 15.18
C LYS A 137 -1.63 10.67 15.86
N CYS A 138 -1.83 10.31 17.13
CA CYS A 138 -0.83 9.55 17.88
C CYS A 138 -0.48 8.26 17.12
N VAL A 139 0.81 7.95 17.07
CA VAL A 139 1.38 6.81 16.34
C VAL A 139 0.78 5.45 16.76
N THR A 140 0.16 5.37 17.93
CA THR A 140 -0.50 4.14 18.42
C THR A 140 -1.94 3.95 17.93
N GLU A 141 -2.53 4.95 17.28
CA GLU A 141 -3.85 4.83 16.67
C GLU A 141 -3.82 3.86 15.48
N LYS A 142 -4.93 3.18 15.25
CA LYS A 142 -5.05 2.24 14.11
C LYS A 142 -5.81 2.90 12.97
N LEU A 143 -5.11 3.12 11.85
CA LEU A 143 -5.69 3.67 10.63
C LEU A 143 -5.46 2.76 9.44
N GLY A 144 -6.11 3.07 8.32
CA GLY A 144 -5.90 2.40 7.05
C GLY A 144 -4.45 2.54 6.58
N VAL A 145 -3.96 1.52 5.91
CA VAL A 145 -2.65 1.51 5.26
C VAL A 145 -2.87 1.54 3.76
N ARG A 146 -2.32 2.55 3.09
CA ARG A 146 -2.33 2.72 1.63
C ARG A 146 -0.89 2.68 1.12
N PRO A 147 -0.38 1.48 0.80
CA PRO A 147 0.99 1.34 0.32
C PRO A 147 1.20 2.03 -1.03
N ALA A 148 2.42 2.54 -1.23
CA ALA A 148 2.93 3.07 -2.48
C ALA A 148 4.21 2.32 -2.84
N LEU A 149 4.47 2.18 -4.13
CA LEU A 149 5.67 1.54 -4.67
C LEU A 149 6.00 2.12 -6.04
N TRP A 150 7.25 1.95 -6.47
CA TRP A 150 7.67 2.23 -7.83
C TRP A 150 7.87 0.92 -8.57
N MET A 151 7.32 0.82 -9.77
CA MET A 151 7.53 -0.35 -10.63
C MET A 151 8.58 -0.07 -11.68
N ASP A 152 9.49 -1.02 -11.88
CA ASP A 152 10.35 -1.07 -13.05
C ASP A 152 9.52 -1.52 -14.25
N LEU A 153 9.22 -0.59 -15.16
CA LEU A 153 8.42 -0.86 -16.36
C LEU A 153 9.18 -1.70 -17.41
N SER A 154 10.48 -1.93 -17.21
CA SER A 154 11.29 -2.82 -18.05
C SER A 154 11.27 -4.28 -17.56
N ALA A 155 10.71 -4.56 -16.38
CA ALA A 155 10.61 -5.90 -15.85
C ALA A 155 9.77 -6.82 -16.76
N ASP A 156 10.11 -8.09 -16.79
CA ASP A 156 9.35 -9.09 -17.55
C ASP A 156 8.01 -9.37 -16.89
N ARG A 157 6.99 -8.66 -17.36
CA ARG A 157 5.63 -8.79 -16.83
C ARG A 157 4.99 -10.14 -17.14
N ASN A 158 5.50 -10.90 -18.12
CA ASN A 158 4.99 -12.24 -18.40
C ASN A 158 5.26 -13.23 -17.27
N ALA A 159 6.20 -12.89 -16.36
CA ALA A 159 6.42 -13.66 -15.14
C ALA A 159 5.40 -13.38 -14.03
N PHE A 160 4.52 -12.38 -14.20
CA PHE A 160 3.54 -12.04 -13.17
C PHE A 160 2.34 -12.98 -13.21
N PRO A 161 1.93 -13.53 -12.07
CA PRO A 161 0.82 -14.48 -12.03
C PRO A 161 -0.47 -13.96 -12.66
N TYR A 162 -0.78 -12.68 -12.48
CA TYR A 162 -1.95 -12.05 -13.10
C TYR A 162 -1.87 -12.04 -14.64
N GLU A 163 -0.71 -11.66 -15.18
CA GLU A 163 -0.51 -11.61 -16.65
C GLU A 163 -0.58 -13.03 -17.24
N GLN A 164 -0.01 -14.02 -16.56
CA GLN A 164 -0.10 -15.43 -16.95
C GLN A 164 -1.54 -15.93 -16.93
N GLN A 165 -2.34 -15.55 -15.92
CA GLN A 165 -3.76 -15.89 -15.88
C GLN A 165 -4.56 -15.24 -17.02
N VAL A 166 -4.25 -13.98 -17.36
CA VAL A 166 -4.86 -13.29 -18.52
C VAL A 166 -4.48 -13.98 -19.82
N GLN A 167 -3.22 -14.37 -19.98
CA GLN A 167 -2.74 -15.11 -21.15
C GLN A 167 -3.42 -16.48 -21.28
N ALA A 168 -3.55 -17.21 -20.19
CA ALA A 168 -4.25 -18.50 -20.19
C ALA A 168 -5.71 -18.36 -20.65
N LYS A 169 -6.42 -17.34 -20.20
CA LYS A 169 -7.78 -17.04 -20.67
C LYS A 169 -7.83 -16.77 -22.17
N GLN A 170 -6.89 -15.99 -22.69
CA GLN A 170 -6.80 -15.69 -24.11
C GLN A 170 -6.53 -16.95 -24.95
N LEU A 171 -5.64 -17.83 -24.49
CA LEU A 171 -5.38 -19.14 -25.12
C LEU A 171 -6.64 -20.01 -25.16
N ALA A 172 -7.38 -20.07 -24.06
CA ALA A 172 -8.63 -20.82 -23.99
C ALA A 172 -9.70 -20.26 -24.96
N GLU A 173 -9.81 -18.95 -25.10
CA GLU A 173 -10.71 -18.31 -26.07
C GLU A 173 -10.33 -18.60 -27.53
N GLN A 174 -9.05 -18.87 -27.81
CA GLN A 174 -8.53 -19.27 -29.12
C GLN A 174 -8.67 -20.77 -29.38
N GLY A 175 -9.03 -21.55 -28.38
CA GLY A 175 -9.17 -23.00 -28.44
C GLY A 175 -7.90 -23.77 -28.06
N ASP A 176 -6.85 -23.09 -27.63
CA ASP A 176 -5.57 -23.69 -27.25
C ASP A 176 -5.59 -24.13 -25.77
N TYR A 177 -6.54 -25.01 -25.46
CA TYR A 177 -6.83 -25.45 -24.08
C TYR A 177 -5.64 -26.13 -23.40
N ALA A 178 -4.82 -26.87 -24.12
CA ALA A 178 -3.68 -27.57 -23.57
C ALA A 178 -2.62 -26.59 -23.02
N GLU A 179 -2.33 -25.52 -23.78
CA GLU A 179 -1.39 -24.48 -23.36
C GLU A 179 -1.97 -23.63 -22.24
N ALA A 180 -3.27 -23.30 -22.31
CA ALA A 180 -3.97 -22.60 -21.26
C ALA A 180 -3.92 -23.34 -19.93
N THR A 181 -4.22 -24.64 -19.92
CA THR A 181 -4.16 -25.50 -18.73
C THR A 181 -2.74 -25.60 -18.19
N ALA A 182 -1.74 -25.83 -19.03
CA ALA A 182 -0.34 -25.90 -18.61
C ALA A 182 0.12 -24.58 -17.93
N LEU A 183 -0.32 -23.44 -18.43
CA LEU A 183 0.00 -22.15 -17.83
C LEU A 183 -0.69 -21.95 -16.48
N LEU A 184 -1.97 -22.32 -16.36
CA LEU A 184 -2.72 -22.25 -15.11
C LEU A 184 -2.16 -23.17 -14.02
N ASP A 185 -1.69 -24.36 -14.42
CA ASP A 185 -1.06 -25.31 -13.48
C ASP A 185 0.20 -24.74 -12.84
N THR A 186 0.95 -23.89 -13.56
CA THR A 186 2.14 -23.23 -13.00
C THR A 186 1.80 -22.20 -11.92
N LEU A 187 0.58 -21.69 -11.91
CA LEU A 187 0.11 -20.66 -10.97
C LEU A 187 -0.41 -21.27 -9.64
N GLY A 188 -0.66 -22.59 -9.59
CA GLY A 188 -1.21 -23.25 -8.41
C GLY A 188 -2.51 -22.58 -7.95
N ASP A 189 -2.59 -22.23 -6.68
CA ASP A 189 -3.81 -21.63 -6.08
C ASP A 189 -3.94 -20.12 -6.29
N TYR A 190 -3.10 -19.50 -7.12
CA TYR A 190 -3.17 -18.05 -7.35
C TYR A 190 -4.55 -17.64 -7.90
N ALA A 191 -5.26 -16.78 -7.14
CA ALA A 191 -6.55 -16.21 -7.54
C ALA A 191 -7.55 -17.22 -8.16
N GLY A 192 -7.52 -18.48 -7.71
CA GLY A 192 -8.39 -19.55 -8.23
C GLY A 192 -7.93 -20.14 -9.56
N SER A 193 -6.67 -20.01 -9.95
CA SER A 193 -6.12 -20.55 -11.19
C SER A 193 -6.33 -22.07 -11.30
N ALA A 194 -6.21 -22.81 -10.22
CA ALA A 194 -6.46 -24.25 -10.18
C ALA A 194 -7.91 -24.60 -10.63
N ALA A 195 -8.91 -23.83 -10.19
CA ALA A 195 -10.30 -24.03 -10.58
C ALA A 195 -10.59 -23.62 -12.03
N LEU A 196 -9.73 -22.84 -12.67
CA LEU A 196 -9.86 -22.46 -14.08
C LEU A 196 -9.17 -23.46 -15.02
N ALA A 197 -8.28 -24.30 -14.49
CA ALA A 197 -7.57 -25.33 -15.26
C ALA A 197 -8.39 -26.62 -15.46
N GLU A 198 -9.43 -26.87 -14.64
CA GLU A 198 -10.37 -27.97 -14.76
C GLU A 198 -11.41 -27.72 -15.87
#